data_7e3f5396cd74a4f9c791111433e9a285
#
_entry.id   7e3f5396cd74a4f9c791111433e9a285
#
_cell.length_a   1.000
_cell.length_b   1.000
_cell.length_c   1.000
_cell.angle_alpha   90.00
_cell.angle_beta   90.00
_cell.angle_gamma   90.00
#
_symmetry.space_group_name_H-M   'P 1'
#
loop_
_entity.id
_entity.type
_entity.pdbx_description
1 polymer ?
#
loop_
_entity_poly.entity_id
_entity_poly.type
_entity_poly.pdbx_seq_one_letter_code
_entity_poly.pdbx_strand_id
1 'polypeptide(L)'
;SARFRVLQYCDLFKQKGIESRVVACSPPFSSEPKYCRISLVYHFRNVLKALSYVKGLLAAEQYDVVFVQRELTLYSWTLFEKYLGRRHRPAFVFDFDDSIQLLYDNPDKAYGKIPKILKAATLVIAGNSYLANYAQQFQPNVCVLPTPVRVKQDTAGMDARLKRLREYKLGAPYTIGWSGTRSNLPYLKLLAPAMSAIKEKYPFVRFHIMSNFETGKLPVLPFEYQYTLWTAEHEDEVIRSFDCGVMPLVDDNWTRGKCAFKLLLYMSHLVPSVASPVGMNLEVIHPDSTGLLAGNEDEWFSCFERLIENPDLSASLAANAFQQIKANYTVDCCMSKLVEYLYEAVDLKQKNCRNMFGGEQLPLNK
;
A
#
# COMPACT_ATOMS: atom_id res chain seq x y z
N SER A 1 2.32 3.07 4.84
CA SER A 1 3.01 3.02 3.52
C SER A 1 4.52 3.13 3.62
N ALA A 2 5.12 4.04 4.41
CA ALA A 2 6.58 4.22 4.45
C ALA A 2 7.39 2.92 4.67
N ARG A 3 6.91 1.99 5.52
CA ARG A 3 7.55 0.66 5.72
C ARG A 3 7.71 -0.10 4.40
N PHE A 4 6.68 -0.08 3.55
CA PHE A 4 6.62 -0.89 2.32
C PHE A 4 7.06 -0.14 1.06
N ARG A 5 7.12 1.20 1.09
CA ARG A 5 7.47 2.00 -0.09
C ARG A 5 8.82 2.70 0.02
N VAL A 6 9.44 2.71 1.22
CA VAL A 6 10.74 3.33 1.47
C VAL A 6 11.66 2.40 2.24
N LEU A 7 11.31 2.06 3.49
CA LEU A 7 12.25 1.43 4.42
C LEU A 7 12.70 0.05 3.97
N GLN A 8 11.84 -0.73 3.34
CA GLN A 8 12.21 -2.08 2.89
C GLN A 8 13.23 -2.10 1.74
N TYR A 9 13.45 -0.96 1.06
CA TYR A 9 14.42 -0.85 -0.02
C TYR A 9 15.81 -0.40 0.45
N CYS A 10 15.96 0.14 1.68
CA CYS A 10 17.21 0.75 2.13
C CYS A 10 18.42 -0.21 2.05
N ASP A 11 18.24 -1.45 2.52
CA ASP A 11 19.33 -2.44 2.47
C ASP A 11 19.63 -2.88 1.02
N LEU A 12 18.60 -2.95 0.17
CA LEU A 12 18.74 -3.31 -1.23
C LEU A 12 19.41 -2.21 -2.06
N PHE A 13 19.16 -0.95 -1.74
CA PHE A 13 19.88 0.19 -2.36
C PHE A 13 21.39 0.05 -2.15
N LYS A 14 21.81 -0.25 -0.92
CA LYS A 14 23.23 -0.45 -0.60
C LYS A 14 23.85 -1.59 -1.42
N GLN A 15 23.13 -2.70 -1.61
CA GLN A 15 23.58 -3.83 -2.45
C GLN A 15 23.74 -3.46 -3.93
N LYS A 16 22.99 -2.46 -4.40
CA LYS A 16 23.05 -1.90 -5.76
C LYS A 16 24.04 -0.74 -5.89
N GLY A 17 24.84 -0.44 -4.87
CA GLY A 17 25.79 0.68 -4.87
C GLY A 17 25.12 2.06 -4.78
N ILE A 18 23.86 2.13 -4.35
CA ILE A 18 23.12 3.38 -4.17
C ILE A 18 23.17 3.76 -2.70
N GLU A 19 23.79 4.90 -2.40
CA GLU A 19 23.78 5.47 -1.05
C GLU A 19 22.41 6.09 -0.77
N SER A 20 21.82 5.76 0.35
CA SER A 20 20.52 6.27 0.75
C SER A 20 20.50 6.77 2.18
N ARG A 21 19.83 7.90 2.39
CA ARG A 21 19.58 8.48 3.71
C ARG A 21 18.09 8.70 3.90
N VAL A 22 17.54 8.10 4.95
CA VAL A 22 16.12 8.26 5.29
C VAL A 22 15.96 9.41 6.29
N VAL A 23 15.05 10.33 5.98
CA VAL A 23 14.64 11.41 6.88
C VAL A 23 13.15 11.19 7.20
N ALA A 24 12.87 10.79 8.45
CA ALA A 24 11.51 10.62 8.92
C ALA A 24 10.88 11.97 9.25
N CYS A 25 9.84 12.32 8.52
CA CYS A 25 9.13 13.59 8.65
C CYS A 25 8.09 13.61 9.78
N SER A 26 7.68 12.45 10.28
CA SER A 26 6.79 12.31 11.45
C SER A 26 7.32 11.20 12.34
N PRO A 27 7.23 11.34 13.67
CA PRO A 27 7.50 10.20 14.53
C PRO A 27 6.56 9.05 14.15
N PRO A 28 6.98 7.79 14.33
CA PRO A 28 6.08 6.66 14.21
C PRO A 28 4.86 6.96 15.07
N PHE A 29 3.68 6.58 14.59
CA PHE A 29 2.40 6.82 15.23
C PHE A 29 2.50 6.59 16.74
N SER A 30 2.73 7.65 17.49
CA SER A 30 2.51 7.65 18.93
C SER A 30 1.02 7.88 19.09
N SER A 31 0.37 7.02 19.85
CA SER A 31 -1.00 7.10 20.32
C SER A 31 -1.20 8.31 21.25
N GLU A 32 -0.81 9.51 20.79
CA GLU A 32 -0.99 10.71 21.62
C GLU A 32 -2.46 11.16 21.55
N PRO A 33 -3.08 11.39 22.71
CA PRO A 33 -4.47 11.80 22.79
C PRO A 33 -4.68 13.14 22.09
N LYS A 34 -5.83 13.29 21.43
CA LYS A 34 -6.27 14.49 20.69
C LYS A 34 -6.24 15.79 21.50
N TYR A 35 -6.02 15.72 22.80
CA TYR A 35 -6.03 16.87 23.73
C TYR A 35 -4.72 17.65 23.81
N CYS A 36 -3.64 17.21 23.18
CA CYS A 36 -2.35 17.89 23.25
C CYS A 36 -2.16 19.05 22.26
N ARG A 37 -3.23 19.53 21.60
CA ARG A 37 -3.16 20.57 20.56
C ARG A 37 -2.82 21.98 21.08
N ILE A 38 -2.86 22.24 22.39
CA ILE A 38 -2.68 23.59 22.98
C ILE A 38 -1.42 23.68 23.86
N SER A 39 -0.59 22.65 23.93
CA SER A 39 0.62 22.64 24.74
C SER A 39 1.79 23.35 24.05
N LEU A 40 2.52 24.18 24.77
CA LEU A 40 3.82 24.74 24.36
C LEU A 40 4.79 23.65 23.83
N VAL A 41 4.72 22.46 24.41
CA VAL A 41 5.49 21.27 23.97
C VAL A 41 5.12 20.86 22.53
N TYR A 42 3.85 20.95 22.14
CA TYR A 42 3.40 20.66 20.79
C TYR A 42 3.98 21.64 19.76
N HIS A 43 3.95 22.94 20.08
CA HIS A 43 4.53 23.97 19.22
C HIS A 43 6.06 23.85 19.13
N PHE A 44 6.74 23.60 20.24
CA PHE A 44 8.19 23.40 20.25
C PHE A 44 8.61 22.16 19.43
N ARG A 45 7.87 21.03 19.55
CA ARG A 45 8.10 19.84 18.72
C ARG A 45 7.88 20.13 17.24
N ASN A 46 6.90 20.94 16.87
CA ASN A 46 6.67 21.32 15.47
C ASN A 46 7.78 22.22 14.93
N VAL A 47 8.33 23.10 15.73
CA VAL A 47 9.52 23.93 15.37
C VAL A 47 10.74 23.04 15.16
N LEU A 48 11.01 22.08 16.05
CA LEU A 48 12.11 21.15 15.90
C LEU A 48 11.96 20.28 14.63
N LYS A 49 10.73 19.85 14.31
CA LYS A 49 10.42 19.16 13.06
C LYS A 49 10.72 20.07 11.85
N ALA A 50 10.24 21.30 11.88
CA ALA A 50 10.52 22.25 10.80
C ALA A 50 12.02 22.48 10.60
N LEU A 51 12.80 22.57 11.67
CA LEU A 51 14.26 22.67 11.60
C LEU A 51 14.92 21.42 11.00
N SER A 52 14.41 20.23 11.31
CA SER A 52 14.91 18.99 10.70
C SER A 52 14.59 18.91 9.20
N TYR A 53 13.44 19.41 8.77
CA TYR A 53 13.11 19.57 7.35
C TYR A 53 14.06 20.52 6.64
N VAL A 54 14.30 21.70 7.23
CA VAL A 54 15.23 22.68 6.66
C VAL A 54 16.64 22.11 6.52
N LYS A 55 17.14 21.41 7.53
CA LYS A 55 18.44 20.70 7.45
C LYS A 55 18.44 19.63 6.35
N GLY A 56 17.36 18.86 6.23
CA GLY A 56 17.20 17.87 5.17
C GLY A 56 17.18 18.50 3.77
N LEU A 57 16.50 19.64 3.61
CA LEU A 57 16.44 20.37 2.35
C LEU A 57 17.79 21.02 1.97
N LEU A 58 18.52 21.56 2.93
CA LEU A 58 19.86 22.10 2.69
C LEU A 58 20.84 20.98 2.30
N ALA A 59 20.70 19.80 2.88
CA ALA A 59 21.50 18.64 2.50
C ALA A 59 21.03 17.99 1.18
N ALA A 60 19.84 18.33 0.68
CA ALA A 60 19.27 17.71 -0.51
C ALA A 60 20.12 17.92 -1.77
N GLU A 61 20.83 19.04 -1.88
CA GLU A 61 21.70 19.37 -3.03
C GLU A 61 22.90 18.41 -3.17
N GLN A 62 23.23 17.67 -2.12
CA GLN A 62 24.32 16.67 -2.13
C GLN A 62 23.88 15.35 -2.77
N TYR A 63 22.58 15.17 -3.04
CA TYR A 63 22.01 13.94 -3.59
C TYR A 63 21.56 14.15 -5.04
N ASP A 64 21.58 13.08 -5.82
CA ASP A 64 21.06 13.07 -7.18
C ASP A 64 19.53 13.04 -7.20
N VAL A 65 18.92 12.38 -6.22
CA VAL A 65 17.46 12.22 -6.09
C VAL A 65 17.00 12.51 -4.68
N VAL A 66 15.89 13.23 -4.54
CA VAL A 66 15.08 13.28 -3.32
C VAL A 66 13.75 12.58 -3.57
N PHE A 67 13.57 11.43 -2.93
CA PHE A 67 12.35 10.64 -2.98
C PHE A 67 11.44 11.01 -1.80
N VAL A 68 10.26 11.50 -2.10
CA VAL A 68 9.28 11.95 -1.10
C VAL A 68 8.05 11.05 -1.16
N GLN A 69 7.85 10.25 -0.12
CA GLN A 69 6.68 9.39 0.02
C GLN A 69 5.56 10.15 0.75
N ARG A 70 4.51 10.46 0.01
CA ARG A 70 3.39 11.34 0.40
C ARG A 70 3.86 12.80 0.62
N GLU A 71 2.95 13.64 1.09
CA GLU A 71 3.24 15.04 1.36
C GLU A 71 4.15 15.24 2.58
N LEU A 72 5.10 16.19 2.48
CA LEU A 72 6.04 16.50 3.56
C LEU A 72 5.35 17.12 4.78
N THR A 73 4.27 17.88 4.58
CA THR A 73 3.55 18.57 5.64
C THR A 73 2.05 18.29 5.52
N LEU A 74 1.34 18.26 6.65
CA LEU A 74 -0.12 18.14 6.67
C LEU A 74 -0.84 19.49 6.46
N TYR A 75 -0.09 20.58 6.31
CA TYR A 75 -0.61 21.93 6.10
C TYR A 75 -0.67 22.28 4.61
N SER A 76 -1.34 23.39 4.28
CA SER A 76 -1.54 23.87 2.90
C SER A 76 -0.27 24.25 2.16
N TRP A 77 0.85 24.34 2.83
CA TRP A 77 2.09 24.84 2.27
C TRP A 77 2.81 23.77 1.46
N THR A 78 3.18 24.14 0.24
CA THR A 78 3.99 23.30 -0.67
C THR A 78 5.35 23.97 -0.93
N LEU A 79 5.86 24.77 0.02
CA LEU A 79 7.09 25.52 -0.16
C LEU A 79 8.30 24.61 -0.32
N PHE A 80 8.34 23.53 0.44
CA PHE A 80 9.44 22.57 0.41
C PHE A 80 9.47 21.77 -0.90
N GLU A 81 8.31 21.28 -1.33
CA GLU A 81 8.19 20.54 -2.59
C GLU A 81 8.47 21.46 -3.79
N LYS A 82 8.00 22.70 -3.75
CA LYS A 82 8.33 23.70 -4.78
C LYS A 82 9.82 24.06 -4.80
N TYR A 83 10.46 24.15 -3.63
CA TYR A 83 11.89 24.37 -3.53
C TYR A 83 12.67 23.25 -4.21
N LEU A 84 12.36 21.98 -3.88
CA LEU A 84 12.96 20.80 -4.52
C LEU A 84 12.78 20.80 -6.03
N GLY A 85 11.58 21.14 -6.52
CA GLY A 85 11.26 21.16 -7.94
C GLY A 85 12.06 22.23 -8.74
N ARG A 86 12.38 23.37 -8.12
CA ARG A 86 13.08 24.49 -8.77
C ARG A 86 14.61 24.36 -8.82
N ARG A 87 15.19 23.47 -8.00
CA ARG A 87 16.64 23.32 -7.95
C ARG A 87 17.19 22.60 -9.17
N HIS A 88 18.44 22.85 -9.52
CA HIS A 88 19.15 22.13 -10.59
C HIS A 88 19.43 20.68 -10.20
N ARG A 89 19.70 20.44 -8.96
CA ARG A 89 19.78 19.16 -8.25
C ARG A 89 19.05 19.32 -6.92
N PRO A 90 18.45 18.28 -6.36
CA PRO A 90 18.24 16.90 -6.85
C PRO A 90 17.08 16.77 -7.87
N ALA A 91 16.95 15.59 -8.50
CA ALA A 91 15.69 15.20 -9.12
C ALA A 91 14.67 14.96 -8.02
N PHE A 92 13.51 15.62 -8.09
CA PHE A 92 12.44 15.46 -7.12
C PHE A 92 11.46 14.38 -7.59
N VAL A 93 11.46 13.24 -6.90
CA VAL A 93 10.54 12.11 -7.13
C VAL A 93 9.46 12.13 -6.05
N PHE A 94 8.20 12.22 -6.46
CA PHE A 94 7.04 12.18 -5.56
C PHE A 94 6.32 10.84 -5.67
N ASP A 95 6.15 10.15 -4.54
CA ASP A 95 5.51 8.83 -4.44
C ASP A 95 4.24 8.89 -3.62
N PHE A 96 3.16 8.24 -4.10
CA PHE A 96 1.92 8.12 -3.34
C PHE A 96 1.14 6.85 -3.69
N ASP A 97 0.48 6.26 -2.67
CA ASP A 97 -0.17 4.95 -2.70
C ASP A 97 -1.63 4.94 -2.19
N ASP A 98 -2.22 6.14 -2.02
CA ASP A 98 -3.62 6.36 -1.65
C ASP A 98 -4.17 7.60 -2.35
N SER A 99 -5.50 7.75 -2.43
CA SER A 99 -6.18 8.94 -2.96
C SER A 99 -6.02 10.16 -2.05
N ILE A 100 -4.77 10.54 -1.72
CA ILE A 100 -4.45 11.62 -0.77
C ILE A 100 -4.95 12.99 -1.23
N GLN A 101 -5.19 13.20 -2.53
CA GLN A 101 -5.79 14.41 -3.06
C GLN A 101 -7.15 14.71 -2.41
N LEU A 102 -7.94 13.69 -2.13
CA LEU A 102 -9.27 13.84 -1.52
C LEU A 102 -9.22 14.35 -0.06
N LEU A 103 -8.06 14.26 0.60
CA LEU A 103 -7.84 14.84 1.93
C LEU A 103 -7.77 16.38 1.88
N TYR A 104 -7.53 16.95 0.70
CA TYR A 104 -7.27 18.37 0.44
C TYR A 104 -8.24 19.00 -0.56
N ASP A 105 -9.33 18.32 -0.89
CA ASP A 105 -10.38 18.86 -1.79
C ASP A 105 -11.35 19.82 -1.07
N ASN A 106 -11.24 19.95 0.26
CA ASN A 106 -12.01 20.92 1.02
C ASN A 106 -11.39 22.33 0.86
N PRO A 107 -12.17 23.37 0.46
CA PRO A 107 -11.71 24.76 0.37
C PRO A 107 -11.06 25.30 1.64
N ASP A 108 -11.50 24.82 2.81
CA ASP A 108 -10.94 25.21 4.13
C ASP A 108 -9.62 24.50 4.45
N LYS A 109 -9.22 23.52 3.65
CA LYS A 109 -8.02 22.70 3.88
C LYS A 109 -7.17 22.66 2.62
N ALA A 110 -6.19 23.50 2.47
CA ALA A 110 -5.11 23.29 1.50
C ALA A 110 -5.53 22.88 0.06
N TYR A 111 -6.68 23.38 -0.42
CA TYR A 111 -7.22 23.08 -1.75
C TYR A 111 -6.13 23.12 -2.84
N GLY A 112 -6.08 22.08 -3.65
CA GLY A 112 -5.12 21.96 -4.74
C GLY A 112 -3.67 21.74 -4.30
N LYS A 113 -3.42 21.24 -3.08
CA LYS A 113 -2.06 20.94 -2.60
C LYS A 113 -1.38 19.86 -3.44
N ILE A 114 -2.04 18.73 -3.63
CA ILE A 114 -1.46 17.60 -4.37
C ILE A 114 -1.16 17.96 -5.83
N PRO A 115 -2.05 18.61 -6.59
CA PRO A 115 -1.71 19.14 -7.91
C PRO A 115 -0.48 20.03 -7.96
N LYS A 116 -0.24 20.85 -6.93
CA LYS A 116 0.95 21.71 -6.85
C LYS A 116 2.24 20.92 -6.61
N ILE A 117 2.16 19.85 -5.82
CA ILE A 117 3.28 18.92 -5.60
C ILE A 117 3.59 18.16 -6.89
N LEU A 118 2.57 17.60 -7.53
CA LEU A 118 2.70 16.86 -8.78
C LEU A 118 3.39 17.71 -9.85
N LYS A 119 2.96 18.97 -10.04
CA LYS A 119 3.59 19.93 -10.98
C LYS A 119 5.03 20.26 -10.64
N ALA A 120 5.42 20.19 -9.37
CA ALA A 120 6.79 20.47 -8.93
C ALA A 120 7.72 19.28 -9.07
N ALA A 121 7.18 18.06 -9.11
CA ALA A 121 7.97 16.83 -9.21
C ALA A 121 8.67 16.71 -10.57
N THR A 122 9.87 16.13 -10.58
CA THR A 122 10.57 15.73 -11.82
C THR A 122 9.93 14.47 -12.40
N LEU A 123 9.57 13.54 -11.52
CA LEU A 123 8.89 12.28 -11.83
C LEU A 123 7.93 11.93 -10.69
N VAL A 124 6.79 11.35 -11.03
CA VAL A 124 5.80 10.88 -10.06
C VAL A 124 5.71 9.36 -10.12
N ILE A 125 5.71 8.73 -8.96
CA ILE A 125 5.46 7.29 -8.80
C ILE A 125 4.10 7.11 -8.14
N ALA A 126 3.18 6.49 -8.85
CA ALA A 126 1.84 6.18 -8.36
C ALA A 126 1.73 4.70 -7.99
N GLY A 127 0.98 4.39 -6.94
CA GLY A 127 0.82 3.03 -6.45
C GLY A 127 -0.06 2.13 -7.32
N ASN A 128 -0.90 2.71 -8.19
CA ASN A 128 -1.77 2.00 -9.14
C ASN A 128 -2.13 2.89 -10.34
N SER A 129 -2.82 2.29 -11.33
CA SER A 129 -3.21 2.96 -12.57
C SER A 129 -4.21 4.11 -12.34
N TYR A 130 -5.13 4.00 -11.39
CA TYR A 130 -6.08 5.07 -11.07
C TYR A 130 -5.36 6.34 -10.56
N LEU A 131 -4.40 6.17 -9.67
CA LEU A 131 -3.59 7.28 -9.15
C LEU A 131 -2.66 7.86 -10.23
N ALA A 132 -2.13 7.02 -11.11
CA ALA A 132 -1.31 7.47 -12.23
C ALA A 132 -2.12 8.33 -13.20
N ASN A 133 -3.33 7.91 -13.57
CA ASN A 133 -4.23 8.67 -14.44
C ASN A 133 -4.61 10.04 -13.82
N TYR A 134 -4.77 10.09 -12.50
CA TYR A 134 -4.96 11.38 -11.82
C TYR A 134 -3.71 12.26 -11.90
N ALA A 135 -2.52 11.70 -11.64
CA ALA A 135 -1.27 12.45 -11.65
C ALA A 135 -0.91 12.98 -13.04
N GLN A 136 -1.20 12.24 -14.10
CA GLN A 136 -0.93 12.61 -15.50
C GLN A 136 -1.66 13.89 -15.93
N GLN A 137 -2.74 14.28 -15.26
CA GLN A 137 -3.41 15.57 -15.51
C GLN A 137 -2.53 16.78 -15.13
N PHE A 138 -1.48 16.58 -14.32
CA PHE A 138 -0.64 17.65 -13.78
C PHE A 138 0.85 17.50 -14.10
N GLN A 139 1.30 16.28 -14.40
CA GLN A 139 2.70 15.91 -14.63
C GLN A 139 2.78 14.83 -15.72
N PRO A 140 3.50 15.04 -16.84
CA PRO A 140 3.62 14.03 -17.89
C PRO A 140 4.47 12.81 -17.49
N ASN A 141 5.47 13.01 -16.61
CA ASN A 141 6.39 11.96 -16.20
C ASN A 141 5.81 11.19 -15.00
N VAL A 142 4.99 10.18 -15.26
CA VAL A 142 4.32 9.37 -14.25
C VAL A 142 4.56 7.89 -14.51
N CYS A 143 5.06 7.19 -13.49
CA CYS A 143 5.26 5.74 -13.50
C CYS A 143 4.35 5.06 -12.48
N VAL A 144 4.03 3.80 -12.72
CA VAL A 144 3.28 2.97 -11.77
C VAL A 144 4.24 2.00 -11.09
N LEU A 145 4.27 2.04 -9.76
CA LEU A 145 4.98 1.08 -8.93
C LEU A 145 4.03 0.55 -7.86
N PRO A 146 3.58 -0.69 -7.94
CA PRO A 146 2.73 -1.28 -6.91
C PRO A 146 3.47 -1.37 -5.57
N THR A 147 2.74 -1.45 -4.47
CA THR A 147 3.33 -1.71 -3.15
C THR A 147 3.76 -3.17 -3.06
N PRO A 148 5.06 -3.48 -2.97
CA PRO A 148 5.51 -4.87 -3.01
C PRO A 148 5.30 -5.60 -1.69
N VAL A 149 5.27 -6.92 -1.80
CA VAL A 149 5.25 -7.85 -0.67
C VAL A 149 6.54 -8.66 -0.60
N ARG A 150 6.92 -9.03 0.61
CA ARG A 150 8.02 -9.98 0.83
C ARG A 150 7.50 -11.40 0.66
N VAL A 151 8.20 -12.18 -0.14
CA VAL A 151 7.93 -13.61 -0.31
C VAL A 151 9.04 -14.38 0.40
N LYS A 152 8.68 -15.24 1.35
CA LYS A 152 9.64 -16.15 1.96
C LYS A 152 9.94 -17.31 0.99
N GLN A 153 11.21 -17.59 0.77
CA GLN A 153 11.67 -18.75 -0.01
C GLN A 153 11.60 -20.02 0.86
N ASP A 154 10.39 -20.47 1.14
CA ASP A 154 10.12 -21.68 1.93
C ASP A 154 9.30 -22.65 1.09
N THR A 155 9.95 -23.39 0.21
CA THR A 155 9.28 -24.33 -0.70
C THR A 155 8.54 -25.42 0.06
N ALA A 156 9.09 -25.95 1.13
CA ALA A 156 8.45 -26.99 1.92
C ALA A 156 7.17 -26.50 2.62
N GLY A 157 7.20 -25.27 3.17
CA GLY A 157 6.01 -24.64 3.76
C GLY A 157 4.94 -24.32 2.72
N MET A 158 5.35 -23.97 1.49
CA MET A 158 4.44 -23.73 0.38
C MET A 158 3.73 -25.00 -0.08
N ASP A 159 4.48 -26.09 -0.25
CA ASP A 159 3.92 -27.39 -0.63
C ASP A 159 2.98 -27.92 0.45
N ALA A 160 3.36 -27.80 1.71
CA ALA A 160 2.51 -28.15 2.86
C ALA A 160 1.21 -27.32 2.88
N ARG A 161 1.28 -26.03 2.54
CA ARG A 161 0.09 -25.17 2.46
C ARG A 161 -0.85 -25.59 1.32
N LEU A 162 -0.33 -25.81 0.12
CA LEU A 162 -1.13 -26.27 -1.02
C LEU A 162 -1.72 -27.64 -0.77
N LYS A 163 -0.98 -28.56 -0.13
CA LYS A 163 -1.48 -29.86 0.31
C LYS A 163 -2.64 -29.69 1.29
N ARG A 164 -2.48 -28.85 2.33
CA ARG A 164 -3.56 -28.55 3.30
C ARG A 164 -4.83 -28.05 2.61
N LEU A 165 -4.71 -27.18 1.61
CA LEU A 165 -5.87 -26.67 0.85
C LEU A 165 -6.57 -27.79 0.09
N ARG A 166 -5.83 -28.67 -0.61
CA ARG A 166 -6.39 -29.80 -1.38
C ARG A 166 -7.02 -30.87 -0.49
N GLU A 167 -6.43 -31.12 0.68
CA GLU A 167 -6.89 -32.15 1.61
C GLU A 167 -7.98 -31.65 2.58
N TYR A 168 -8.45 -30.40 2.41
CA TYR A 168 -9.51 -29.85 3.23
C TYR A 168 -10.76 -30.73 3.10
N LYS A 169 -11.37 -31.07 4.24
CA LYS A 169 -12.59 -31.88 4.31
C LYS A 169 -13.73 -30.99 4.78
N LEU A 170 -14.85 -31.05 4.05
CA LEU A 170 -16.07 -30.35 4.41
C LEU A 170 -16.51 -30.75 5.84
N GLY A 171 -16.77 -29.74 6.66
CA GLY A 171 -17.06 -29.90 8.09
C GLY A 171 -15.90 -29.64 9.03
N ALA A 172 -14.65 -29.61 8.54
CA ALA A 172 -13.53 -29.13 9.30
C ALA A 172 -13.62 -27.59 9.49
N PRO A 173 -12.99 -27.01 10.55
CA PRO A 173 -12.95 -25.56 10.73
C PRO A 173 -12.42 -24.85 9.49
N TYR A 174 -13.17 -23.86 8.99
CA TYR A 174 -12.81 -23.01 7.85
C TYR A 174 -12.76 -21.56 8.27
N THR A 175 -11.63 -20.89 8.04
CA THR A 175 -11.40 -19.52 8.51
C THR A 175 -11.40 -18.53 7.35
N ILE A 176 -12.41 -17.65 7.32
CA ILE A 176 -12.44 -16.47 6.46
C ILE A 176 -11.74 -15.35 7.21
N GLY A 177 -10.64 -14.84 6.66
CA GLY A 177 -9.77 -13.90 7.35
C GLY A 177 -9.71 -12.52 6.71
N TRP A 178 -9.58 -11.50 7.56
CA TRP A 178 -9.32 -10.14 7.13
C TRP A 178 -8.19 -9.51 7.95
N SER A 179 -7.25 -8.86 7.26
CA SER A 179 -6.18 -8.06 7.89
C SER A 179 -6.24 -6.62 7.42
N GLY A 180 -6.13 -5.66 8.33
CA GLY A 180 -6.09 -4.26 7.94
C GLY A 180 -6.12 -3.27 9.09
N THR A 181 -6.00 -1.98 8.75
CA THR A 181 -6.05 -0.90 9.72
C THR A 181 -7.49 -0.58 10.13
N ARG A 182 -7.63 0.05 11.32
CA ARG A 182 -8.91 0.50 11.88
C ARG A 182 -9.80 1.25 10.87
N SER A 183 -9.21 2.12 10.05
CA SER A 183 -9.96 2.93 9.07
C SER A 183 -10.67 2.12 7.99
N ASN A 184 -10.29 0.85 7.80
CA ASN A 184 -10.88 -0.05 6.82
C ASN A 184 -11.91 -1.03 7.42
N LEU A 185 -12.03 -1.10 8.76
CA LEU A 185 -13.03 -1.96 9.42
C LEU A 185 -14.48 -1.71 8.98
N PRO A 186 -14.92 -0.46 8.69
CA PRO A 186 -16.29 -0.22 8.23
C PRO A 186 -16.68 -1.00 6.97
N TYR A 187 -15.74 -1.33 6.09
CA TYR A 187 -16.02 -2.11 4.89
C TYR A 187 -16.43 -3.55 5.17
N LEU A 188 -16.09 -4.11 6.35
CA LEU A 188 -16.50 -5.45 6.76
C LEU A 188 -18.02 -5.61 6.89
N LYS A 189 -18.76 -4.50 7.06
CA LYS A 189 -20.23 -4.53 7.07
C LYS A 189 -20.82 -5.02 5.76
N LEU A 190 -20.10 -4.86 4.64
CA LEU A 190 -20.53 -5.37 3.33
C LEU A 190 -20.64 -6.91 3.30
N LEU A 191 -19.92 -7.58 4.18
CA LEU A 191 -19.92 -9.04 4.26
C LEU A 191 -21.06 -9.60 5.15
N ALA A 192 -21.77 -8.73 5.88
CA ALA A 192 -22.70 -9.18 6.91
C ALA A 192 -23.79 -10.14 6.42
N PRO A 193 -24.51 -9.86 5.32
CA PRO A 193 -25.53 -10.77 4.83
C PRO A 193 -24.94 -12.11 4.39
N ALA A 194 -23.87 -12.08 3.58
CA ALA A 194 -23.21 -13.30 3.11
C ALA A 194 -22.61 -14.12 4.26
N MET A 195 -22.02 -13.46 5.27
CA MET A 195 -21.47 -14.15 6.46
C MET A 195 -22.56 -14.81 7.29
N SER A 196 -23.73 -14.18 7.45
CA SER A 196 -24.87 -14.78 8.14
C SER A 196 -25.37 -16.03 7.42
N ALA A 197 -25.57 -15.94 6.09
CA ALA A 197 -26.03 -17.06 5.27
C ALA A 197 -25.00 -18.22 5.23
N ILE A 198 -23.71 -17.90 5.11
CA ILE A 198 -22.64 -18.92 5.15
C ILE A 198 -22.57 -19.60 6.52
N LYS A 199 -22.72 -18.85 7.60
CA LYS A 199 -22.69 -19.41 8.97
C LYS A 199 -23.90 -20.32 9.24
N GLU A 200 -25.06 -20.00 8.68
CA GLU A 200 -26.26 -20.83 8.77
C GLU A 200 -26.07 -22.14 8.00
N LYS A 201 -25.55 -22.08 6.77
CA LYS A 201 -25.31 -23.26 5.93
C LYS A 201 -24.11 -24.09 6.40
N TYR A 202 -23.04 -23.42 6.87
CA TYR A 202 -21.77 -24.03 7.28
C TYR A 202 -21.37 -23.58 8.70
N PRO A 203 -21.92 -24.15 9.77
CA PRO A 203 -21.70 -23.73 11.16
C PRO A 203 -20.22 -23.77 11.61
N PHE A 204 -19.39 -24.55 10.92
CA PHE A 204 -17.94 -24.66 11.18
C PHE A 204 -17.11 -23.49 10.62
N VAL A 205 -17.71 -22.58 9.84
CA VAL A 205 -17.03 -21.39 9.32
C VAL A 205 -16.81 -20.38 10.45
N ARG A 206 -15.62 -19.81 10.50
CA ARG A 206 -15.20 -18.79 11.45
C ARG A 206 -14.74 -17.54 10.70
N PHE A 207 -14.96 -16.37 11.29
CA PHE A 207 -14.41 -15.12 10.78
C PHE A 207 -13.29 -14.63 11.69
N HIS A 208 -12.13 -14.27 11.11
CA HIS A 208 -10.96 -13.84 11.87
C HIS A 208 -10.49 -12.46 11.39
N ILE A 209 -10.41 -11.51 12.30
CA ILE A 209 -9.96 -10.14 12.04
C ILE A 209 -8.60 -9.94 12.70
N MET A 210 -7.61 -9.50 11.93
CA MET A 210 -6.35 -8.97 12.44
C MET A 210 -6.25 -7.48 12.16
N SER A 211 -6.06 -6.65 13.20
CA SER A 211 -5.97 -5.20 13.06
C SER A 211 -5.09 -4.56 14.14
N ASN A 212 -4.60 -3.37 13.88
CA ASN A 212 -3.78 -2.58 14.80
C ASN A 212 -4.60 -1.79 15.85
N PHE A 213 -5.70 -2.35 16.32
CA PHE A 213 -6.65 -1.69 17.20
C PHE A 213 -6.76 -2.40 18.54
N GLU A 214 -6.66 -1.69 19.66
CA GLU A 214 -6.74 -2.28 21.00
C GLU A 214 -8.13 -2.88 21.28
N THR A 215 -8.17 -4.03 21.92
CA THR A 215 -9.35 -4.87 22.12
C THR A 215 -10.51 -4.20 22.88
N GLY A 216 -10.26 -3.18 23.70
CA GLY A 216 -11.30 -2.48 24.47
C GLY A 216 -12.26 -1.60 23.67
N LYS A 217 -12.10 -1.52 22.34
CA LYS A 217 -12.86 -0.66 21.43
C LYS A 217 -13.16 -1.33 20.09
N LEU A 218 -13.32 -2.65 20.08
CA LEU A 218 -13.63 -3.39 18.88
C LEU A 218 -14.94 -2.90 18.24
N PRO A 219 -15.00 -2.81 16.89
CA PRO A 219 -16.24 -2.43 16.24
C PRO A 219 -17.31 -3.51 16.47
N VAL A 220 -18.52 -3.08 16.72
CA VAL A 220 -19.67 -3.98 16.69
C VAL A 220 -19.92 -4.32 15.19
N LEU A 221 -19.66 -5.56 14.83
CA LEU A 221 -20.02 -6.13 13.52
C LEU A 221 -21.28 -6.99 13.70
N PRO A 222 -22.11 -7.12 12.67
CA PRO A 222 -23.35 -7.90 12.75
C PRO A 222 -23.12 -9.41 12.65
N PHE A 223 -21.89 -9.88 12.88
CA PHE A 223 -21.51 -11.30 12.93
C PHE A 223 -20.38 -11.51 13.95
N GLU A 224 -20.30 -12.73 14.46
CA GLU A 224 -19.24 -13.13 15.38
C GLU A 224 -17.88 -13.25 14.67
N TYR A 225 -16.83 -12.82 15.34
CA TYR A 225 -15.47 -12.91 14.82
C TYR A 225 -14.43 -13.15 15.93
N GLN A 226 -13.36 -13.81 15.55
CA GLN A 226 -12.14 -13.91 16.31
C GLN A 226 -11.28 -12.66 16.05
N TYR A 227 -10.58 -12.14 17.05
CA TYR A 227 -9.75 -10.95 16.88
C TYR A 227 -8.32 -11.22 17.32
N THR A 228 -7.35 -10.77 16.50
CA THR A 228 -5.93 -10.75 16.85
C THR A 228 -5.39 -9.33 16.68
N LEU A 229 -4.71 -8.82 17.71
CA LEU A 229 -3.97 -7.57 17.60
C LEU A 229 -2.78 -7.78 16.66
N TRP A 230 -2.70 -6.93 15.64
CA TRP A 230 -1.61 -6.99 14.67
C TRP A 230 -0.27 -6.66 15.31
N THR A 231 0.72 -7.51 15.10
CA THR A 231 2.13 -7.24 15.30
C THR A 231 2.92 -7.73 14.09
N ALA A 232 4.12 -7.20 13.89
CA ALA A 232 4.95 -7.61 12.75
C ALA A 232 5.44 -9.07 12.87
N GLU A 233 5.56 -9.57 14.11
CA GLU A 233 6.03 -10.92 14.43
C GLU A 233 4.97 -11.98 14.11
N HIS A 234 3.68 -11.66 14.35
CA HIS A 234 2.59 -12.63 14.19
C HIS A 234 1.84 -12.49 12.86
N GLU A 235 2.13 -11.46 12.06
CA GLU A 235 1.42 -11.18 10.80
C GLU A 235 1.40 -12.41 9.87
N ASP A 236 2.57 -13.01 9.62
CA ASP A 236 2.70 -14.15 8.70
C ASP A 236 1.94 -15.39 9.22
N GLU A 237 2.00 -15.66 10.53
CA GLU A 237 1.33 -16.81 11.14
C GLU A 237 -0.18 -16.69 11.03
N VAL A 238 -0.73 -15.53 11.39
CA VAL A 238 -2.16 -15.26 11.35
C VAL A 238 -2.68 -15.30 9.91
N ILE A 239 -1.98 -14.69 8.96
CA ILE A 239 -2.38 -14.74 7.54
C ILE A 239 -2.40 -16.19 7.02
N ARG A 240 -1.39 -16.99 7.35
CA ARG A 240 -1.34 -18.42 6.97
C ARG A 240 -2.44 -19.27 7.60
N SER A 241 -3.05 -18.82 8.69
CA SER A 241 -4.18 -19.51 9.32
C SER A 241 -5.49 -19.35 8.54
N PHE A 242 -5.60 -18.34 7.67
CA PHE A 242 -6.79 -18.10 6.87
C PHE A 242 -6.93 -19.14 5.76
N ASP A 243 -8.13 -19.69 5.57
CA ASP A 243 -8.46 -20.55 4.45
C ASP A 243 -8.96 -19.72 3.25
N CYS A 244 -9.50 -18.53 3.51
CA CYS A 244 -9.87 -17.53 2.53
C CYS A 244 -9.56 -16.13 3.08
N GLY A 245 -8.93 -15.27 2.29
CA GLY A 245 -8.70 -13.87 2.59
C GLY A 245 -9.72 -12.96 1.90
N VAL A 246 -10.23 -11.93 2.57
CA VAL A 246 -11.26 -11.04 1.99
C VAL A 246 -10.82 -9.59 1.92
N MET A 247 -11.23 -8.92 0.82
CA MET A 247 -11.01 -7.47 0.65
C MET A 247 -12.28 -6.77 0.17
N PRO A 248 -13.28 -6.57 1.06
CA PRO A 248 -14.49 -5.83 0.75
C PRO A 248 -14.18 -4.34 0.65
N LEU A 249 -14.69 -3.68 -0.39
CA LEU A 249 -14.62 -2.24 -0.63
C LEU A 249 -15.93 -1.75 -1.24
N VAL A 250 -16.34 -0.52 -0.90
CA VAL A 250 -17.32 0.23 -1.70
C VAL A 250 -16.61 0.82 -2.92
N ASP A 251 -17.33 1.05 -4.01
CA ASP A 251 -16.75 1.70 -5.18
C ASP A 251 -16.90 3.22 -5.08
N ASP A 252 -15.84 3.88 -4.62
CA ASP A 252 -15.73 5.33 -4.54
C ASP A 252 -14.31 5.81 -4.91
N ASN A 253 -14.15 7.12 -5.05
CA ASN A 253 -12.86 7.70 -5.45
C ASN A 253 -11.73 7.44 -4.44
N TRP A 254 -12.04 7.22 -3.16
CA TRP A 254 -11.05 6.88 -2.15
C TRP A 254 -10.57 5.44 -2.32
N THR A 255 -11.49 4.51 -2.46
CA THR A 255 -11.19 3.07 -2.53
C THR A 255 -10.57 2.67 -3.86
N ARG A 256 -10.94 3.34 -4.97
CA ARG A 256 -10.27 3.16 -6.28
C ARG A 256 -8.77 3.48 -6.22
N GLY A 257 -8.35 4.40 -5.35
CA GLY A 257 -6.94 4.71 -5.13
C GLY A 257 -6.18 3.74 -4.23
N LYS A 258 -6.82 2.71 -3.66
CA LYS A 258 -6.14 1.72 -2.83
C LYS A 258 -5.30 0.76 -3.68
N CYS A 259 -4.11 0.42 -3.16
CA CYS A 259 -3.12 -0.40 -3.88
C CYS A 259 -3.24 -1.91 -3.59
N ALA A 260 -4.41 -2.42 -3.31
CA ALA A 260 -4.74 -3.85 -3.13
C ALA A 260 -3.78 -4.64 -2.19
N PHE A 261 -3.06 -3.97 -1.30
CA PHE A 261 -1.98 -4.57 -0.50
C PHE A 261 -2.41 -5.82 0.30
N LYS A 262 -3.66 -5.85 0.78
CA LYS A 262 -4.19 -7.03 1.48
C LYS A 262 -4.23 -8.26 0.59
N LEU A 263 -4.68 -8.10 -0.66
CA LEU A 263 -4.70 -9.20 -1.64
C LEU A 263 -3.29 -9.68 -1.93
N LEU A 264 -2.35 -8.75 -2.17
CA LEU A 264 -0.95 -9.10 -2.39
C LEU A 264 -0.38 -9.87 -1.19
N LEU A 265 -0.74 -9.46 0.04
CA LEU A 265 -0.33 -10.14 1.27
C LEU A 265 -0.93 -11.56 1.36
N TYR A 266 -2.23 -11.74 1.13
CA TYR A 266 -2.87 -13.05 1.14
C TYR A 266 -2.27 -13.98 0.08
N MET A 267 -2.15 -13.50 -1.15
CA MET A 267 -1.60 -14.24 -2.27
C MET A 267 -0.14 -14.64 -2.03
N SER A 268 0.67 -13.79 -1.38
CA SER A 268 2.06 -14.11 -1.01
C SER A 268 2.18 -15.23 0.03
N HIS A 269 1.08 -15.55 0.72
CA HIS A 269 0.99 -16.63 1.72
C HIS A 269 0.15 -17.81 1.23
N LEU A 270 -0.13 -17.91 -0.08
CA LEU A 270 -0.98 -18.96 -0.67
C LEU A 270 -2.37 -19.03 -0.01
N VAL A 271 -2.96 -17.85 0.23
CA VAL A 271 -4.33 -17.74 0.74
C VAL A 271 -5.24 -17.35 -0.43
N PRO A 272 -6.21 -18.22 -0.81
CA PRO A 272 -7.22 -17.89 -1.81
C PRO A 272 -7.97 -16.63 -1.40
N SER A 273 -8.28 -15.75 -2.34
CA SER A 273 -8.81 -14.43 -2.00
C SER A 273 -10.11 -14.12 -2.73
N VAL A 274 -11.03 -13.45 -2.01
CA VAL A 274 -12.25 -12.86 -2.57
C VAL A 274 -12.22 -11.36 -2.33
N ALA A 275 -12.53 -10.56 -3.35
CA ALA A 275 -12.50 -9.10 -3.24
C ALA A 275 -13.66 -8.43 -3.97
N SER A 276 -14.01 -7.21 -3.55
CA SER A 276 -14.87 -6.34 -4.34
C SER A 276 -14.19 -5.94 -5.65
N PRO A 277 -14.94 -5.84 -6.78
CA PRO A 277 -14.42 -5.46 -8.10
C PRO A 277 -14.14 -3.95 -8.18
N VAL A 278 -13.20 -3.44 -7.38
CA VAL A 278 -12.92 -2.01 -7.21
C VAL A 278 -11.44 -1.71 -7.37
N GLY A 279 -11.13 -0.71 -8.19
CA GLY A 279 -9.78 -0.18 -8.36
C GLY A 279 -8.75 -1.27 -8.69
N MET A 280 -7.61 -1.26 -8.01
CA MET A 280 -6.53 -2.22 -8.23
C MET A 280 -6.90 -3.69 -7.92
N ASN A 281 -8.00 -3.96 -7.21
CA ASN A 281 -8.46 -5.34 -7.05
C ASN A 281 -8.74 -6.00 -8.41
N LEU A 282 -9.25 -5.24 -9.41
CA LEU A 282 -9.48 -5.70 -10.79
C LEU A 282 -8.17 -5.94 -11.56
N GLU A 283 -7.07 -5.30 -11.18
CA GLU A 283 -5.76 -5.52 -11.80
C GLU A 283 -5.04 -6.75 -11.20
N VAL A 284 -5.30 -7.03 -9.92
CA VAL A 284 -4.64 -8.11 -9.16
C VAL A 284 -5.39 -9.42 -9.26
N ILE A 285 -6.73 -9.40 -9.27
CA ILE A 285 -7.54 -10.61 -9.41
C ILE A 285 -7.94 -10.81 -10.86
N HIS A 286 -7.47 -11.93 -11.42
CA HIS A 286 -8.01 -12.51 -12.64
C HIS A 286 -9.04 -13.56 -12.21
N PRO A 287 -10.36 -13.31 -12.44
CA PRO A 287 -11.43 -14.17 -11.96
C PRO A 287 -11.23 -15.63 -12.33
N ASP A 288 -11.49 -16.53 -11.41
CA ASP A 288 -11.35 -18.00 -11.56
C ASP A 288 -9.91 -18.47 -11.86
N SER A 289 -8.93 -17.57 -11.86
CA SER A 289 -7.51 -17.89 -12.07
C SER A 289 -6.67 -17.56 -10.85
N THR A 290 -6.72 -16.32 -10.33
CA THR A 290 -5.90 -15.89 -9.19
C THR A 290 -6.73 -15.47 -7.97
N GLY A 291 -8.06 -15.52 -8.07
CA GLY A 291 -8.99 -15.19 -7.00
C GLY A 291 -10.40 -15.05 -7.52
N LEU A 292 -11.31 -14.64 -6.65
CA LEU A 292 -12.71 -14.42 -6.99
C LEU A 292 -13.11 -12.98 -6.73
N LEU A 293 -14.09 -12.49 -7.51
CA LEU A 293 -14.65 -11.15 -7.34
C LEU A 293 -16.11 -11.25 -6.91
N ALA A 294 -16.52 -10.37 -5.99
CA ALA A 294 -17.89 -10.30 -5.48
C ALA A 294 -18.30 -8.82 -5.27
N GLY A 295 -19.34 -8.39 -5.99
CA GLY A 295 -19.87 -7.02 -5.95
C GLY A 295 -21.14 -6.87 -5.10
N ASN A 296 -21.83 -7.96 -4.79
CA ASN A 296 -23.06 -8.00 -4.01
C ASN A 296 -23.10 -9.20 -3.05
N GLU A 297 -24.13 -9.26 -2.20
CA GLU A 297 -24.23 -10.27 -1.15
C GLU A 297 -24.32 -11.71 -1.68
N ASP A 298 -25.05 -11.92 -2.78
CA ASP A 298 -25.21 -13.25 -3.39
C ASP A 298 -23.88 -13.73 -4.00
N GLU A 299 -23.14 -12.83 -4.62
CA GLU A 299 -21.81 -13.13 -5.16
C GLU A 299 -20.81 -13.44 -4.05
N TRP A 300 -20.82 -12.69 -2.92
CA TRP A 300 -19.98 -13.01 -1.76
C TRP A 300 -20.32 -14.40 -1.19
N PHE A 301 -21.61 -14.70 -1.03
CA PHE A 301 -22.05 -16.03 -0.59
C PHE A 301 -21.55 -17.11 -1.55
N SER A 302 -21.82 -16.96 -2.84
CA SER A 302 -21.40 -17.93 -3.87
C SER A 302 -19.89 -18.13 -3.92
N CYS A 303 -19.10 -17.05 -3.78
CA CYS A 303 -17.64 -17.14 -3.74
C CYS A 303 -17.16 -17.96 -2.52
N PHE A 304 -17.72 -17.69 -1.34
CA PHE A 304 -17.38 -18.44 -0.14
C PHE A 304 -17.75 -19.92 -0.27
N GLU A 305 -18.96 -20.21 -0.73
CA GLU A 305 -19.46 -21.56 -0.95
C GLU A 305 -18.55 -22.34 -1.92
N ARG A 306 -18.22 -21.74 -3.05
CA ARG A 306 -17.30 -22.34 -4.04
C ARG A 306 -15.94 -22.70 -3.45
N LEU A 307 -15.37 -21.85 -2.60
CA LEU A 307 -14.08 -22.12 -1.96
C LEU A 307 -14.18 -23.19 -0.88
N ILE A 308 -15.28 -23.23 -0.13
CA ILE A 308 -15.52 -24.22 0.92
C ILE A 308 -15.76 -25.60 0.32
N GLU A 309 -16.54 -25.69 -0.75
CA GLU A 309 -16.96 -26.95 -1.37
C GLU A 309 -15.94 -27.49 -2.39
N ASN A 310 -15.02 -26.64 -2.89
CA ASN A 310 -14.04 -27.06 -3.88
C ASN A 310 -12.59 -26.77 -3.45
N PRO A 311 -11.97 -27.71 -2.71
CA PRO A 311 -10.58 -27.62 -2.27
C PRO A 311 -9.57 -27.50 -3.41
N ASP A 312 -9.81 -28.14 -4.55
CA ASP A 312 -8.93 -28.06 -5.72
C ASP A 312 -8.96 -26.66 -6.36
N LEU A 313 -10.12 -26.03 -6.42
CA LEU A 313 -10.23 -24.63 -6.85
C LEU A 313 -9.43 -23.72 -5.91
N SER A 314 -9.63 -23.88 -4.59
CA SER A 314 -8.90 -23.09 -3.58
C SER A 314 -7.39 -23.20 -3.73
N ALA A 315 -6.86 -24.41 -3.90
CA ALA A 315 -5.45 -24.67 -4.10
C ALA A 315 -4.93 -24.11 -5.44
N SER A 316 -5.73 -24.25 -6.51
CA SER A 316 -5.36 -23.72 -7.84
C SER A 316 -5.28 -22.20 -7.84
N LEU A 317 -6.29 -21.51 -7.31
CA LEU A 317 -6.31 -20.05 -7.18
C LEU A 317 -5.11 -19.55 -6.35
N ALA A 318 -4.84 -20.19 -5.22
CA ALA A 318 -3.70 -19.83 -4.36
C ALA A 318 -2.36 -20.00 -5.08
N ALA A 319 -2.15 -21.10 -5.81
CA ALA A 319 -0.93 -21.37 -6.55
C ALA A 319 -0.71 -20.34 -7.68
N ASN A 320 -1.74 -20.10 -8.49
CA ASN A 320 -1.66 -19.15 -9.61
C ASN A 320 -1.44 -17.71 -9.10
N ALA A 321 -2.16 -17.30 -8.05
CA ALA A 321 -1.98 -16.00 -7.41
C ALA A 321 -0.54 -15.83 -6.90
N PHE A 322 0.03 -16.84 -6.28
CA PHE A 322 1.40 -16.80 -5.80
C PHE A 322 2.43 -16.66 -6.95
N GLN A 323 2.23 -17.32 -8.08
CA GLN A 323 3.09 -17.14 -9.27
C GLN A 323 3.00 -15.71 -9.79
N GLN A 324 1.80 -15.12 -9.84
CA GLN A 324 1.62 -13.72 -10.21
C GLN A 324 2.38 -12.77 -9.25
N ILE A 325 2.33 -13.03 -7.92
CA ILE A 325 3.09 -12.28 -6.93
C ILE A 325 4.59 -12.36 -7.21
N LYS A 326 5.11 -13.56 -7.45
CA LYS A 326 6.54 -13.76 -7.76
C LYS A 326 6.99 -12.99 -9.00
N ALA A 327 6.15 -12.94 -10.03
CA ALA A 327 6.47 -12.30 -11.29
C ALA A 327 6.43 -10.76 -11.22
N ASN A 328 5.52 -10.17 -10.41
CA ASN A 328 5.18 -8.74 -10.56
C ASN A 328 5.25 -7.92 -9.26
N TYR A 329 5.12 -8.54 -8.09
CA TYR A 329 4.85 -7.82 -6.84
C TYR A 329 5.84 -8.11 -5.71
N THR A 330 6.94 -8.79 -5.99
CA THR A 330 8.00 -9.00 -4.99
C THR A 330 8.82 -7.72 -4.78
N VAL A 331 9.47 -7.65 -3.62
CA VAL A 331 10.37 -6.53 -3.31
C VAL A 331 11.49 -6.41 -4.35
N ASP A 332 12.07 -7.53 -4.79
CA ASP A 332 13.16 -7.54 -5.77
C ASP A 332 12.70 -7.05 -7.15
N CYS A 333 11.51 -7.50 -7.61
CA CYS A 333 10.92 -7.05 -8.87
C CYS A 333 10.64 -5.54 -8.85
N CYS A 334 9.98 -5.06 -7.78
CA CYS A 334 9.68 -3.64 -7.63
C CYS A 334 10.94 -2.79 -7.41
N MET A 335 11.97 -3.33 -6.74
CA MET A 335 13.26 -2.65 -6.56
C MET A 335 13.94 -2.38 -7.90
N SER A 336 13.96 -3.34 -8.80
CA SER A 336 14.56 -3.16 -10.13
C SER A 336 13.87 -2.02 -10.89
N LYS A 337 12.54 -2.01 -10.92
CA LYS A 337 11.75 -0.92 -11.52
C LYS A 337 11.97 0.42 -10.82
N LEU A 338 12.04 0.42 -9.48
CA LEU A 338 12.28 1.65 -8.73
C LEU A 338 13.64 2.27 -9.09
N VAL A 339 14.68 1.45 -9.19
CA VAL A 339 16.02 1.92 -9.60
C VAL A 339 15.99 2.52 -11.01
N GLU A 340 15.33 1.87 -11.98
CA GLU A 340 15.15 2.41 -13.32
C GLU A 340 14.46 3.78 -13.29
N TYR A 341 13.38 3.93 -12.52
CA TYR A 341 12.66 5.19 -12.38
C TYR A 341 13.49 6.29 -11.71
N LEU A 342 14.36 5.93 -10.74
CA LEU A 342 15.27 6.90 -10.13
C LEU A 342 16.32 7.42 -11.12
N TYR A 343 16.89 6.54 -11.96
CA TYR A 343 17.80 6.96 -13.04
C TYR A 343 17.07 7.80 -14.08
N GLU A 344 15.87 7.41 -14.49
CA GLU A 344 15.04 8.20 -15.41
C GLU A 344 14.77 9.61 -14.83
N ALA A 345 14.50 9.74 -13.55
CA ALA A 345 14.29 11.03 -12.91
C ALA A 345 15.53 11.92 -12.97
N VAL A 346 16.73 11.34 -12.80
CA VAL A 346 18.00 12.07 -12.94
C VAL A 346 18.18 12.56 -14.37
N ASP A 347 17.97 11.70 -15.37
CA ASP A 347 18.08 12.04 -16.79
C ASP A 347 17.10 13.15 -17.21
N LEU A 348 15.84 13.06 -16.76
CA LEU A 348 14.81 14.07 -16.98
C LEU A 348 15.24 15.43 -16.39
N LYS A 349 15.78 15.40 -15.18
CA LYS A 349 16.24 16.62 -14.51
C LYS A 349 17.39 17.28 -15.28
N GLN A 350 18.36 16.49 -15.72
CA GLN A 350 19.50 17.00 -16.51
C GLN A 350 19.05 17.58 -17.86
N LYS A 351 18.13 16.92 -18.56
CA LYS A 351 17.55 17.42 -19.82
C LYS A 351 16.85 18.77 -19.62
N ASN A 352 16.04 18.87 -18.55
CA ASN A 352 15.34 20.11 -18.24
C ASN A 352 16.31 21.26 -17.92
N CYS A 353 17.39 20.97 -17.20
CA CYS A 353 18.44 21.97 -16.93
C CYS A 353 19.15 22.42 -18.20
N ARG A 354 19.53 21.51 -19.11
CA ARG A 354 20.17 21.88 -20.39
C ARG A 354 19.27 22.76 -21.25
N ASN A 355 17.99 22.47 -21.28
CA ASN A 355 17.02 23.26 -22.05
C ASN A 355 16.83 24.69 -21.50
N MET A 356 17.00 24.89 -20.17
CA MET A 356 16.90 26.20 -19.55
C MET A 356 18.16 27.08 -19.77
N PHE A 357 19.32 26.47 -19.93
CA PHE A 357 20.63 27.19 -19.99
C PHE A 357 21.32 27.13 -21.35
N GLY A 358 20.63 26.80 -22.42
CA GLY A 358 21.15 26.92 -23.78
C GLY A 358 22.39 26.08 -24.10
N GLY A 359 22.49 24.85 -23.57
CA GLY A 359 23.45 23.86 -24.06
C GLY A 359 24.85 23.85 -23.42
N GLU A 360 25.16 24.69 -22.44
CA GLU A 360 26.43 24.60 -21.70
C GLU A 360 26.46 23.37 -20.77
N GLN A 361 27.53 22.56 -20.93
CA GLN A 361 27.76 21.39 -20.07
C GLN A 361 28.07 21.84 -18.64
N LEU A 362 27.18 21.54 -17.70
CA LEU A 362 27.50 21.63 -16.28
C LEU A 362 28.58 20.61 -15.92
N PRO A 363 29.63 20.97 -15.18
CA PRO A 363 30.69 20.05 -14.82
C PRO A 363 30.16 18.94 -13.96
N LEU A 364 30.40 17.70 -14.40
CA LEU A 364 30.23 16.49 -13.58
C LEU A 364 31.30 16.51 -12.50
N ASN A 365 30.94 16.82 -11.26
CA ASN A 365 31.83 16.56 -10.12
C ASN A 365 31.94 15.02 -9.99
N LYS A 366 33.18 14.56 -10.13
CA LYS A 366 33.63 13.18 -9.90
C LYS A 366 33.45 12.76 -8.44
#